data_c733ecc62fb406df8e843f7454cf45bb
#
_entry.id   c733ecc62fb406df8e843f7454cf45bb
#
_cell.length_a   1.000
_cell.length_b   1.000
_cell.length_c   1.000
_cell.angle_alpha   90.00
_cell.angle_beta   90.00
_cell.angle_gamma   90.00
#
_symmetry.space_group_name_H-M   'P 1'
#
loop_
_entity.id
_entity.type
_entity.pdbx_description
1 polymer ?
#
loop_
_entity_poly.entity_id
_entity_poly.type
_entity_poly.pdbx_seq_one_letter_code
_entity_poly.pdbx_strand_id
1 'polypeptide(L)'
;MNTRQTSIDCYNQIKEEGLLSNMRFRVYSALLSMGKPSTTREVYATMNVIKQEATRFTELRKLGVIYEVQNRKCNVTGRTSIEWDLTDRLPINIKKSNKTKKQKINDALNSLRVLYKNKDNSTNEDWKIVADLIKSI
;
A
#
# COMPACT_ATOMS: atom_id res chain seq x y z
N MET A 1 20.56 13.44 14.98
CA MET A 1 19.15 12.96 15.07
C MET A 1 19.17 11.53 15.60
N ASN A 2 18.53 11.31 16.72
CA ASN A 2 18.44 9.95 17.30
C ASN A 2 17.21 9.23 16.71
N THR A 3 17.43 8.53 15.60
CA THR A 3 16.43 7.58 15.12
C THR A 3 16.46 6.36 16.04
N ARG A 4 15.31 5.91 16.52
CA ARG A 4 15.21 4.73 17.37
C ARG A 4 15.72 3.50 16.63
N GLN A 5 16.48 2.63 17.29
CA GLN A 5 16.99 1.39 16.68
C GLN A 5 15.85 0.52 16.11
N THR A 6 14.73 0.43 16.83
CA THR A 6 13.54 -0.28 16.37
C THR A 6 12.99 0.25 15.04
N SER A 7 13.04 1.57 14.79
CA SER A 7 12.64 2.16 13.51
C SER A 7 13.59 1.79 12.39
N ILE A 8 14.88 1.68 12.68
CA ILE A 8 15.90 1.24 11.71
C ILE A 8 15.70 -0.23 11.36
N ASP A 9 15.46 -1.08 12.35
CA ASP A 9 15.24 -2.50 12.15
C ASP A 9 13.97 -2.74 11.31
N CYS A 10 12.89 -2.03 11.62
CA CYS A 10 11.65 -2.06 10.84
C CYS A 10 11.88 -1.59 9.38
N TYR A 11 12.65 -0.54 9.18
CA TYR A 11 13.01 -0.04 7.85
C TYR A 11 13.78 -1.09 7.04
N ASN A 12 14.79 -1.71 7.64
CA ASN A 12 15.60 -2.73 6.97
C ASN A 12 14.75 -3.92 6.55
N GLN A 13 13.87 -4.40 7.43
CA GLN A 13 12.96 -5.49 7.11
C GLN A 13 11.97 -5.14 6.00
N ILE A 14 11.36 -3.95 6.03
CA ILE A 14 10.46 -3.47 4.95
C ILE A 14 11.19 -3.41 3.61
N LYS A 15 12.45 -2.97 3.63
CA LYS A 15 13.30 -2.86 2.43
C LYS A 15 13.65 -4.22 1.85
N GLU A 16 14.11 -5.15 2.69
CA GLU A 16 14.56 -6.48 2.28
C GLU A 16 13.40 -7.33 1.76
N GLU A 17 12.26 -7.29 2.42
CA GLU A 17 11.07 -8.06 2.04
C GLU A 17 10.23 -7.38 0.95
N GLY A 18 10.54 -6.15 0.54
CA GLY A 18 9.81 -5.43 -0.49
C GLY A 18 8.33 -5.15 -0.13
N LEU A 19 8.03 -4.96 1.15
CA LEU A 19 6.65 -4.85 1.68
C LEU A 19 5.91 -3.59 1.23
N LEU A 20 6.62 -2.56 0.77
CA LEU A 20 6.04 -1.33 0.28
C LEU A 20 6.34 -1.14 -1.21
N SER A 21 5.36 -0.60 -1.95
CA SER A 21 5.62 -0.17 -3.33
C SER A 21 6.66 0.95 -3.37
N ASN A 22 7.37 1.08 -4.50
CA ASN A 22 8.50 1.99 -4.66
C ASN A 22 8.23 3.42 -4.13
N MET A 23 7.10 4.03 -4.49
CA MET A 23 6.78 5.40 -4.07
C MET A 23 6.44 5.49 -2.58
N ARG A 24 5.71 4.52 -2.02
CA ARG A 24 5.43 4.43 -0.58
C ARG A 24 6.72 4.26 0.21
N PHE A 25 7.61 3.40 -0.27
CA PHE A 25 8.90 3.18 0.36
C PHE A 25 9.78 4.45 0.35
N ARG A 26 9.78 5.21 -0.75
CA ARG A 26 10.49 6.50 -0.81
C ARG A 26 9.97 7.52 0.20
N VAL A 27 8.64 7.66 0.34
CA VAL A 27 8.02 8.54 1.34
C VAL A 27 8.36 8.08 2.76
N TYR A 28 8.27 6.79 3.02
CA TYR A 28 8.63 6.20 4.31
C TYR A 28 10.12 6.44 4.65
N SER A 29 11.01 6.22 3.69
CA SER A 29 12.46 6.47 3.85
C SER A 29 12.77 7.94 4.11
N ALA A 30 12.05 8.86 3.46
CA ALA A 30 12.22 10.29 3.68
C ALA A 30 11.79 10.69 5.11
N LEU A 31 10.66 10.17 5.61
CA LEU A 31 10.25 10.38 7.00
C LEU A 31 11.30 9.85 7.99
N LEU A 32 11.85 8.66 7.74
CA LEU A 32 12.90 8.09 8.57
C LEU A 32 14.14 8.97 8.60
N SER A 33 14.59 9.45 7.43
CA SER A 33 15.78 10.31 7.32
C SER A 33 15.62 11.67 8.01
N MET A 34 14.39 12.20 8.06
CA MET A 34 14.09 13.45 8.80
C MET A 34 14.20 13.28 10.31
N GLY A 35 13.97 12.07 10.85
CA GLY A 35 14.11 11.73 12.26
C GLY A 35 13.22 12.53 13.22
N LYS A 36 12.18 13.16 12.69
CA LYS A 36 11.19 13.96 13.45
C LYS A 36 9.83 13.94 12.75
N PRO A 37 8.74 14.13 13.50
CA PRO A 37 7.43 14.27 12.91
C PRO A 37 7.40 15.42 11.89
N SER A 38 6.78 15.19 10.73
CA SER A 38 6.82 16.13 9.61
C SER A 38 5.52 16.16 8.82
N THR A 39 5.22 17.31 8.22
CA THR A 39 4.04 17.45 7.37
C THR A 39 4.30 16.90 5.96
N THR A 40 3.25 16.53 5.25
CA THR A 40 3.34 16.00 3.88
C THR A 40 4.21 16.89 2.97
N ARG A 41 4.07 18.21 3.05
CA ARG A 41 4.82 19.15 2.22
C ARG A 41 6.30 19.20 2.57
N GLU A 42 6.63 19.11 3.86
CA GLU A 42 8.01 19.07 4.32
C GLU A 42 8.72 17.79 3.83
N VAL A 43 8.03 16.65 3.89
CA VAL A 43 8.59 15.39 3.38
C VAL A 43 8.82 15.45 1.89
N TYR A 44 7.87 15.94 1.10
CA TYR A 44 8.07 16.07 -0.35
C TYR A 44 9.13 17.10 -0.73
N ALA A 45 9.31 18.16 0.08
CA ALA A 45 10.38 19.12 -0.13
C ALA A 45 11.77 18.46 0.03
N THR A 46 11.95 17.57 1.01
CA THR A 46 13.23 16.83 1.16
C THR A 46 13.47 15.81 0.05
N MET A 47 12.41 15.26 -0.52
CA MET A 47 12.49 14.30 -1.63
C MET A 47 12.81 14.96 -2.98
N ASN A 48 12.72 16.27 -3.08
CA ASN A 48 12.84 17.05 -4.32
C ASN A 48 11.91 16.54 -5.44
N VAL A 49 10.67 16.21 -5.10
CA VAL A 49 9.66 15.66 -6.02
C VAL A 49 8.63 16.73 -6.35
N ILE A 50 8.43 16.98 -7.65
CA ILE A 50 7.48 17.99 -8.15
C ILE A 50 6.04 17.57 -7.86
N LYS A 51 5.69 16.31 -8.13
CA LYS A 51 4.33 15.78 -7.94
C LYS A 51 4.16 15.28 -6.51
N GLN A 52 3.30 15.96 -5.75
CA GLN A 52 3.05 15.66 -4.34
C GLN A 52 1.72 14.94 -4.20
N GLU A 53 1.76 13.66 -3.86
CA GLU A 53 0.57 12.82 -3.72
C GLU A 53 0.26 12.58 -2.24
N ALA A 54 -0.67 13.37 -1.67
CA ALA A 54 -1.14 13.19 -0.29
C ALA A 54 -1.70 11.78 -0.02
N THR A 55 -2.23 11.12 -1.06
CA THR A 55 -2.72 9.73 -1.00
C THR A 55 -1.69 8.74 -0.47
N ARG A 56 -0.39 8.97 -0.70
CA ARG A 56 0.67 8.06 -0.22
C ARG A 56 0.74 8.01 1.31
N PHE A 57 0.50 9.14 1.98
CA PHE A 57 0.44 9.19 3.44
C PHE A 57 -0.80 8.45 3.97
N THR A 58 -1.95 8.63 3.35
CA THR A 58 -3.16 7.90 3.71
C THR A 58 -2.99 6.39 3.52
N GLU A 59 -2.33 5.96 2.46
CA GLU A 59 -2.02 4.55 2.22
C GLU A 59 -1.05 3.98 3.26
N LEU A 60 0.02 4.69 3.59
CA LEU A 60 0.99 4.30 4.62
C LEU A 60 0.34 4.23 6.00
N ARG A 61 -0.56 5.17 6.33
CA ARG A 61 -1.34 5.12 7.56
C ARG A 61 -2.23 3.87 7.61
N LYS A 62 -2.93 3.55 6.52
CA LYS A 62 -3.75 2.33 6.44
C LYS A 62 -2.91 1.05 6.58
N LEU A 63 -1.67 1.07 6.12
CA LEU A 63 -0.71 -0.02 6.32
C LEU A 63 -0.15 -0.08 7.74
N GLY A 64 -0.41 0.91 8.58
CA GLY A 64 0.00 0.97 9.97
C GLY A 64 1.46 1.36 10.19
N VAL A 65 2.20 1.78 9.16
CA VAL A 65 3.62 2.14 9.25
C VAL A 65 3.87 3.61 9.59
N ILE A 66 2.85 4.46 9.47
CA ILE A 66 2.86 5.84 9.95
C ILE A 66 1.59 6.16 10.70
N TYR A 67 1.62 7.20 11.53
CA TYR A 67 0.45 7.70 12.26
C TYR A 67 0.39 9.23 12.28
N GLU A 68 -0.79 9.76 12.55
CA GLU A 68 -1.04 11.20 12.72
C GLU A 68 -0.63 11.59 14.14
N VAL A 69 0.27 12.58 14.26
CA VAL A 69 0.70 13.12 15.56
C VAL A 69 -0.23 14.23 16.00
N GLN A 70 -0.35 15.27 15.18
CA GLN A 70 -1.16 16.45 15.45
C GLN A 70 -1.36 17.30 14.17
N ASN A 71 -2.18 18.31 14.29
CA ASN A 71 -2.27 19.36 13.28
C ASN A 71 -1.39 20.54 13.68
N ARG A 72 -0.50 21.00 12.78
CA ARG A 72 0.34 22.17 12.97
C ARG A 72 0.53 22.97 11.70
N LYS A 73 1.06 24.17 11.82
CA LYS A 73 1.49 24.94 10.64
C LYS A 73 2.68 24.28 9.98
N CYS A 74 2.59 24.07 8.66
CA CYS A 74 3.66 23.55 7.84
C CYS A 74 4.73 24.62 7.61
N ASN A 75 6.00 24.29 7.82
CA ASN A 75 7.11 25.26 7.64
C ASN A 75 7.32 25.66 6.18
N VAL A 76 6.85 24.84 5.21
CA VAL A 76 6.99 25.15 3.78
C VAL A 76 5.87 26.05 3.27
N THR A 77 4.64 25.81 3.72
CA THR A 77 3.44 26.49 3.18
C THR A 77 2.80 27.50 4.14
N GLY A 78 3.14 27.45 5.43
CA GLY A 78 2.50 28.23 6.48
C GLY A 78 1.05 27.84 6.80
N ARG A 79 0.47 26.87 6.08
CA ARG A 79 -0.90 26.38 6.28
C ARG A 79 -0.95 25.25 7.30
N THR A 80 -2.07 25.13 8.01
CA THR A 80 -2.30 23.99 8.91
C THR A 80 -2.35 22.69 8.13
N SER A 81 -1.60 21.70 8.58
CA SER A 81 -1.45 20.39 7.95
C SER A 81 -1.25 19.32 9.00
N ILE A 82 -1.63 18.08 8.67
CA ILE A 82 -1.38 16.92 9.51
C ILE A 82 0.12 16.68 9.57
N GLU A 83 0.62 16.43 10.76
CA GLU A 83 1.98 16.01 11.05
C GLU A 83 2.01 14.48 11.20
N TRP A 84 2.95 13.85 10.53
CA TRP A 84 3.10 12.41 10.45
C TRP A 84 4.39 11.95 11.12
N ASP A 85 4.34 10.79 11.76
CA ASP A 85 5.52 10.11 12.30
C ASP A 85 5.46 8.62 12.00
N LEU A 86 6.61 7.93 12.12
CA LEU A 86 6.77 6.51 11.88
C LEU A 86 6.25 5.69 13.06
N THR A 87 5.66 4.55 12.77
CA THR A 87 5.45 3.47 13.75
C THR A 87 6.59 2.46 13.64
N ASP A 88 6.89 1.76 14.73
CA ASP A 88 7.83 0.63 14.73
C ASP A 88 7.12 -0.68 14.35
N ARG A 89 6.17 -0.61 13.39
CA ARG A 89 5.36 -1.74 12.96
C ARG A 89 5.59 -2.03 11.49
N LEU A 90 5.57 -3.31 11.13
CA LEU A 90 5.57 -3.73 9.74
C LEU A 90 4.22 -3.44 9.07
N PRO A 91 4.20 -3.29 7.73
CA PRO A 91 2.95 -3.11 7.00
C PRO A 91 1.96 -4.23 7.27
N ILE A 92 0.73 -3.85 7.58
CA ILE A 92 -0.37 -4.80 7.74
C ILE A 92 -0.74 -5.35 6.36
N ASN A 93 -0.88 -6.68 6.25
CA ASN A 93 -1.46 -7.28 5.06
C ASN A 93 -2.93 -6.83 4.92
N ILE A 94 -3.15 -5.79 4.12
CA ILE A 94 -4.50 -5.42 3.75
C ILE A 94 -5.02 -6.55 2.85
N LYS A 95 -6.02 -7.30 3.34
CA LYS A 95 -6.78 -8.23 2.50
C LYS A 95 -7.21 -7.45 1.26
N LYS A 96 -6.82 -7.93 0.06
CA LYS A 96 -7.22 -7.30 -1.21
C LYS A 96 -8.72 -7.03 -1.11
N SER A 97 -9.13 -5.79 -1.38
CA SER A 97 -10.54 -5.42 -1.42
C SER A 97 -11.28 -6.40 -2.31
N ASN A 98 -12.49 -6.79 -1.92
CA ASN A 98 -13.32 -7.70 -2.71
C ASN A 98 -13.29 -7.26 -4.18
N LYS A 99 -12.98 -8.20 -5.07
CA LYS A 99 -12.94 -7.94 -6.51
C LYS A 99 -14.24 -7.27 -6.94
N THR A 100 -14.15 -6.24 -7.75
CA THR A 100 -15.35 -5.59 -8.30
C THR A 100 -16.14 -6.59 -9.15
N LYS A 101 -17.44 -6.36 -9.32
CA LYS A 101 -18.30 -7.22 -10.16
C LYS A 101 -17.67 -7.41 -11.56
N LYS A 102 -17.12 -6.36 -12.15
CA LYS A 102 -16.43 -6.41 -13.45
C LYS A 102 -15.19 -7.32 -13.43
N GLN A 103 -14.38 -7.27 -12.36
CA GLN A 103 -13.22 -8.15 -12.21
C GLN A 103 -13.63 -9.61 -12.05
N LYS A 104 -14.68 -9.89 -11.26
CA LYS A 104 -15.21 -11.25 -11.09
C LYS A 104 -15.71 -11.82 -12.42
N ILE A 105 -16.43 -11.01 -13.23
CA ILE A 105 -16.91 -11.40 -14.56
C ILE A 105 -15.73 -11.73 -15.49
N ASN A 106 -14.70 -10.88 -15.54
CA ASN A 106 -13.52 -11.14 -16.37
C ASN A 106 -12.76 -12.39 -15.95
N ASP A 107 -12.63 -12.63 -14.65
CA ASP A 107 -11.98 -13.85 -14.13
C ASP A 107 -12.77 -15.10 -14.52
N ALA A 108 -14.10 -15.06 -14.39
CA ALA A 108 -14.98 -16.17 -14.81
C ALA A 108 -14.89 -16.45 -16.31
N LEU A 109 -14.90 -15.39 -17.15
CA LEU A 109 -14.74 -15.53 -18.59
C LEU A 109 -13.39 -16.13 -18.99
N ASN A 110 -12.30 -15.72 -18.33
CA ASN A 110 -10.97 -16.26 -18.58
C ASN A 110 -10.90 -17.73 -18.18
N SER A 111 -11.47 -18.11 -17.04
CA SER A 111 -11.53 -19.50 -16.60
C SER A 111 -12.33 -20.37 -17.58
N LEU A 112 -13.47 -19.89 -18.07
CA LEU A 112 -14.25 -20.56 -19.09
C LEU A 112 -13.47 -20.76 -20.41
N ARG A 113 -12.74 -19.72 -20.85
CA ARG A 113 -11.91 -19.81 -22.06
C ARG A 113 -10.82 -20.88 -21.94
N VAL A 114 -10.17 -20.98 -20.77
CA VAL A 114 -9.14 -22.00 -20.52
C VAL A 114 -9.76 -23.39 -20.52
N LEU A 115 -10.90 -23.59 -19.85
CA LEU A 115 -11.59 -24.88 -19.84
C LEU A 115 -12.06 -25.28 -21.23
N TYR A 116 -12.60 -24.36 -21.99
CA TYR A 116 -13.05 -24.64 -23.36
C TYR A 116 -11.91 -25.05 -24.29
N LYS A 117 -10.74 -24.43 -24.14
CA LYS A 117 -9.53 -24.84 -24.90
C LYS A 117 -9.04 -26.25 -24.51
N ASN A 118 -9.23 -26.64 -23.25
CA ASN A 118 -8.75 -27.91 -22.71
C ASN A 118 -9.89 -28.89 -22.43
N LYS A 119 -11.04 -28.76 -23.15
CA LYS A 119 -12.26 -29.49 -22.82
C LYS A 119 -12.09 -31.02 -22.79
N ASP A 120 -11.18 -31.56 -23.62
CA ASP A 120 -10.94 -33.01 -23.73
C ASP A 120 -10.16 -33.53 -22.52
N ASN A 121 -9.46 -32.67 -21.76
CA ASN A 121 -8.68 -33.00 -20.58
C ASN A 121 -9.27 -32.35 -19.28
N SER A 122 -10.40 -31.69 -19.37
CA SER A 122 -11.03 -31.03 -18.21
C SER A 122 -11.88 -32.01 -17.41
N THR A 123 -11.75 -31.95 -16.07
CA THR A 123 -12.52 -32.80 -15.17
C THR A 123 -13.87 -32.13 -14.79
N ASN A 124 -14.79 -32.94 -14.27
CA ASN A 124 -16.06 -32.41 -13.72
C ASN A 124 -15.83 -31.41 -12.58
N GLU A 125 -14.74 -31.55 -11.83
CA GLU A 125 -14.37 -30.62 -10.75
C GLU A 125 -13.97 -29.24 -11.29
N ASP A 126 -13.23 -29.17 -12.41
CA ASP A 126 -12.84 -27.93 -13.05
C ASP A 126 -14.08 -27.14 -13.49
N TRP A 127 -15.05 -27.80 -14.08
CA TRP A 127 -16.34 -27.19 -14.48
C TRP A 127 -17.16 -26.72 -13.28
N LYS A 128 -17.11 -27.43 -12.16
CA LYS A 128 -17.80 -27.07 -10.92
C LYS A 128 -17.21 -25.80 -10.32
N ILE A 129 -15.88 -25.66 -10.29
CA ILE A 129 -15.17 -24.46 -9.81
C ILE A 129 -15.62 -23.22 -10.59
N VAL A 130 -15.71 -23.32 -11.92
CA VAL A 130 -16.15 -22.20 -12.76
C VAL A 130 -17.63 -21.88 -12.56
N ALA A 131 -18.48 -22.90 -12.38
CA ALA A 131 -19.89 -22.68 -12.07
C ALA A 131 -20.10 -21.96 -10.73
N ASP A 132 -19.31 -22.29 -9.70
CA ASP A 132 -19.36 -21.62 -8.40
C ASP A 132 -18.81 -20.18 -8.49
N LEU A 133 -17.81 -19.96 -9.32
CA LEU A 133 -17.28 -18.61 -9.60
C LEU A 133 -18.37 -17.73 -10.25
N ILE A 134 -19.12 -18.23 -11.20
CA ILE A 134 -20.22 -17.54 -11.86
C ILE A 134 -21.35 -17.21 -10.88
N LYS A 135 -21.72 -18.16 -10.01
CA LYS A 135 -22.74 -17.94 -8.97
C LYS A 135 -22.33 -16.86 -7.95
N SER A 136 -21.03 -16.60 -7.78
CA SER A 136 -20.50 -15.61 -6.84
C SER A 136 -20.54 -14.16 -7.37
N ILE A 137 -20.92 -13.97 -8.63
CA ILE A 137 -21.02 -12.67 -9.30
C ILE A 137 -22.34 -11.98 -8.96
#